data_8f9c32c76dc74abcaa134641f711aca8
#
_entry.id   8f9c32c76dc74abcaa134641f711aca8
#
_cell.length_a   1.000
_cell.length_b   1.000
_cell.length_c   1.000
_cell.angle_alpha   90.00
_cell.angle_beta   90.00
_cell.angle_gamma   90.00
#
_symmetry.space_group_name_H-M   'P 1'
#
loop_
_entity.id
_entity.type
_entity.pdbx_description
1 polymer ?
#
loop_
_entity_poly.entity_id
_entity_poly.type
_entity_poly.pdbx_seq_one_letter_code
_entity_poly.pdbx_strand_id
1 'polypeptide(L)'
;MDDAMPRINHIALKVVDLEAATRFYENVYGFRQVKTGRSRGHISRHMTDGYIDLALMVYDSEDDPEATLVGPGPAIHHFGIEVEDHNGFAETVAANGGTILSKPGEVPIKYRAPAGTIAEIVPKGRYEKMNDVAE
;
A
#
# COMPACT_ATOMS: atom_id res chain seq x y z
N MET A 1 -2.51 -20.92 -15.51
CA MET A 1 -2.75 -20.73 -15.03
C MET A 1 -2.64 -20.08 -14.20
N ASP A 2 -2.58 -20.05 -13.51
CA ASP A 2 -2.74 -19.47 -12.78
C ASP A 2 -2.40 -18.14 -12.77
N ASP A 3 -2.34 -17.44 -13.74
CA ASP A 3 -2.20 -16.04 -13.92
C ASP A 3 -3.20 -15.30 -13.13
N ALA A 4 -4.33 -15.93 -12.83
CA ALA A 4 -5.41 -15.30 -12.11
C ALA A 4 -5.21 -15.25 -10.60
N MET A 5 -4.17 -15.90 -10.09
CA MET A 5 -3.93 -15.89 -8.64
C MET A 5 -3.59 -14.49 -8.18
N PRO A 6 -4.36 -13.90 -7.28
CA PRO A 6 -3.98 -12.64 -6.64
C PRO A 6 -2.65 -12.76 -5.90
N ARG A 7 -1.88 -11.67 -5.89
CA ARG A 7 -0.57 -11.72 -5.24
C ARG A 7 -0.34 -10.44 -4.43
N ILE A 8 0.31 -10.63 -3.29
CA ILE A 8 0.71 -9.50 -2.45
C ILE A 8 1.91 -8.85 -3.12
N ASN A 9 1.81 -7.55 -3.44
CA ASN A 9 2.90 -6.85 -4.10
C ASN A 9 3.12 -5.43 -3.57
N HIS A 10 2.52 -5.08 -2.43
CA HIS A 10 2.60 -3.74 -1.89
C HIS A 10 2.48 -3.78 -0.38
N ILE A 11 3.37 -3.05 0.30
CA ILE A 11 3.33 -2.86 1.75
C ILE A 11 3.51 -1.38 2.00
N ALA A 12 2.66 -0.80 2.85
CA ALA A 12 2.76 0.61 3.19
C ALA A 12 3.10 0.77 4.67
N LEU A 13 4.12 1.57 4.93
CA LEU A 13 4.55 1.89 6.29
C LEU A 13 4.20 3.34 6.59
N LYS A 14 3.57 3.57 7.73
CA LYS A 14 3.36 4.90 8.26
C LYS A 14 4.60 5.25 9.07
N VAL A 15 5.31 6.31 8.68
CA VAL A 15 6.58 6.69 9.31
C VAL A 15 6.52 8.15 9.74
N VAL A 16 7.43 8.55 10.62
CA VAL A 16 7.47 9.92 11.14
C VAL A 16 8.39 10.78 10.30
N ASP A 17 9.54 10.25 9.92
CA ASP A 17 10.59 11.00 9.20
C ASP A 17 10.89 10.26 7.91
N LEU A 18 10.42 10.83 6.79
CA LEU A 18 10.54 10.20 5.49
C LEU A 18 11.99 9.97 5.09
N GLU A 19 12.86 10.96 5.30
CA GLU A 19 14.24 10.83 4.89
C GLU A 19 15.01 9.83 5.73
N ALA A 20 14.75 9.79 7.02
CA ALA A 20 15.40 8.82 7.90
C ALA A 20 14.99 7.40 7.53
N ALA A 21 13.71 7.18 7.25
CA ALA A 21 13.22 5.86 6.85
C ALA A 21 13.82 5.47 5.49
N THR A 22 13.85 6.42 4.55
CA THR A 22 14.44 6.18 3.23
C THR A 22 15.89 5.72 3.35
N ARG A 23 16.68 6.48 4.09
CA ARG A 23 18.10 6.15 4.27
C ARG A 23 18.30 4.80 4.91
N PHE A 24 17.46 4.46 5.87
CA PHE A 24 17.58 3.17 6.53
C PHE A 24 17.44 2.02 5.53
N TYR A 25 16.37 2.04 4.73
CA TYR A 25 16.13 0.94 3.80
C TYR A 25 17.14 0.93 2.64
N GLU A 26 17.63 2.12 2.23
CA GLU A 26 18.69 2.17 1.23
C GLU A 26 20.00 1.63 1.76
N ASN A 27 20.41 2.06 2.96
CA ASN A 27 21.73 1.74 3.47
C ASN A 27 21.83 0.31 4.01
N VAL A 28 20.76 -0.21 4.60
CA VAL A 28 20.79 -1.55 5.18
C VAL A 28 20.55 -2.62 4.12
N TYR A 29 19.56 -2.43 3.25
CA TYR A 29 19.14 -3.48 2.34
C TYR A 29 19.38 -3.14 0.87
N GLY A 30 19.77 -1.93 0.55
CA GLY A 30 19.98 -1.53 -0.82
C GLY A 30 18.69 -1.32 -1.60
N PHE A 31 17.58 -1.08 -0.91
CA PHE A 31 16.32 -0.81 -1.60
C PHE A 31 16.44 0.48 -2.38
N ARG A 32 15.69 0.60 -3.45
CA ARG A 32 15.78 1.74 -4.37
C ARG A 32 14.51 2.55 -4.37
N GLN A 33 14.66 3.88 -4.50
CA GLN A 33 13.53 4.77 -4.66
C GLN A 33 12.99 4.65 -6.08
N VAL A 34 11.67 4.63 -6.21
CA VAL A 34 10.99 4.60 -7.51
C VAL A 34 10.37 5.95 -7.80
N LYS A 35 9.56 6.46 -6.89
CA LYS A 35 8.94 7.78 -7.05
C LYS A 35 8.43 8.28 -5.71
N THR A 36 8.25 9.61 -5.63
CA THR A 36 7.68 10.27 -4.46
C THR A 36 6.54 11.16 -4.95
N GLY A 37 5.44 11.17 -4.23
CA GLY A 37 4.30 12.00 -4.58
C GLY A 37 3.49 12.38 -3.36
N ARG A 38 2.57 13.32 -3.56
CA ARG A 38 1.69 13.79 -2.49
C ARG A 38 0.26 13.56 -2.94
N SER A 39 -0.56 13.10 -2.02
CA SER A 39 -1.96 12.78 -2.32
C SER A 39 -2.74 12.74 -1.00
N ARG A 40 -3.91 13.35 -0.99
CA ARG A 40 -4.87 13.22 0.11
C ARG A 40 -4.25 13.37 1.51
N GLY A 41 -3.46 14.43 1.72
CA GLY A 41 -2.97 14.75 3.05
C GLY A 41 -1.75 13.97 3.49
N HIS A 42 -1.04 13.36 2.54
CA HIS A 42 0.19 12.66 2.90
C HIS A 42 1.18 12.64 1.74
N ILE A 43 2.45 12.40 2.09
CA ILE A 43 3.51 12.14 1.12
C ILE A 43 3.76 10.65 1.14
N SER A 44 3.92 10.08 -0.05
CA SER A 44 4.31 8.68 -0.20
C SER A 44 5.59 8.60 -1.00
N ARG A 45 6.57 7.86 -0.50
CA ARG A 45 7.76 7.52 -1.25
C ARG A 45 7.74 6.03 -1.51
N HIS A 46 7.68 5.68 -2.78
CA HIS A 46 7.67 4.27 -3.19
C HIS A 46 9.10 3.80 -3.37
N MET A 47 9.44 2.72 -2.68
CA MET A 47 10.72 2.06 -2.79
C MET A 47 10.49 0.62 -3.23
N THR A 48 11.55 -0.08 -3.59
CA THR A 48 11.41 -1.47 -3.99
C THR A 48 12.62 -2.29 -3.59
N ASP A 49 12.34 -3.57 -3.32
CA ASP A 49 13.36 -4.59 -3.15
C ASP A 49 13.63 -5.32 -4.46
N GLY A 50 12.99 -4.87 -5.55
CA GLY A 50 13.10 -5.50 -6.87
C GLY A 50 11.90 -6.36 -7.22
N TYR A 51 10.99 -6.60 -6.28
CA TYR A 51 9.84 -7.48 -6.47
C TYR A 51 8.52 -6.82 -6.11
N ILE A 52 8.49 -6.07 -5.01
CA ILE A 52 7.25 -5.45 -4.54
C ILE A 52 7.47 -3.97 -4.28
N ASP A 53 6.37 -3.27 -4.09
CA ASP A 53 6.36 -1.86 -3.71
C ASP A 53 6.37 -1.74 -2.19
N LEU A 54 7.31 -0.98 -1.66
CA LEU A 54 7.33 -0.59 -0.25
C LEU A 54 7.09 0.91 -0.19
N ALA A 55 5.92 1.33 0.26
CA ALA A 55 5.57 2.75 0.33
C ALA A 55 5.84 3.27 1.74
N LEU A 56 6.62 4.35 1.82
CA LEU A 56 6.84 5.05 3.08
C LEU A 56 5.93 6.27 3.08
N MET A 57 5.05 6.40 4.07
CA MET A 57 4.04 7.44 4.09
C MET A 57 4.17 8.32 5.32
N VAL A 58 4.11 9.63 5.12
CA VAL A 58 4.06 10.61 6.20
C VAL A 58 2.79 11.40 6.03
N TYR A 59 1.90 11.32 7.02
CA TYR A 59 0.66 12.07 7.00
C TYR A 59 0.88 13.48 7.54
N ASP A 60 0.14 14.45 7.00
CA ASP A 60 0.26 15.83 7.45
C ASP A 60 -0.22 16.01 8.88
N SER A 61 -1.13 15.14 9.33
CA SER A 61 -1.68 15.19 10.69
C SER A 61 -1.98 13.77 11.17
N GLU A 62 -1.73 13.53 12.45
CA GLU A 62 -2.11 12.26 13.08
C GLU A 62 -3.63 12.10 13.14
N ASP A 63 -4.38 13.19 12.96
CA ASP A 63 -5.84 13.14 12.95
C ASP A 63 -6.41 12.78 11.59
N ASP A 64 -5.56 12.65 10.56
CA ASP A 64 -6.02 12.26 9.23
C ASP A 64 -6.79 10.93 9.32
N PRO A 65 -7.96 10.82 8.68
CA PRO A 65 -8.76 9.59 8.78
C PRO A 65 -8.02 8.33 8.37
N GLU A 66 -7.14 8.41 7.37
CA GLU A 66 -6.35 7.24 6.99
C GLU A 66 -5.25 6.95 8.01
N ALA A 67 -4.62 8.00 8.53
CA ALA A 67 -3.57 7.83 9.53
C ALA A 67 -4.09 7.10 10.76
N THR A 68 -5.32 7.43 11.18
CA THR A 68 -5.88 6.87 12.41
C THR A 68 -6.31 5.42 12.30
N LEU A 69 -6.36 4.86 11.08
CA LEU A 69 -6.78 3.47 10.90
C LEU A 69 -5.92 2.47 11.68
N VAL A 70 -4.66 2.82 11.93
CA VAL A 70 -3.71 1.93 12.61
C VAL A 70 -3.23 2.48 13.95
N GLY A 71 -3.90 3.50 14.49
CA GLY A 71 -3.52 4.10 15.75
C GLY A 71 -2.41 5.13 15.59
N PRO A 72 -1.98 5.75 16.69
CA PRO A 72 -0.96 6.80 16.63
C PRO A 72 0.43 6.23 16.41
N GLY A 73 1.31 7.06 15.82
CA GLY A 73 2.71 6.72 15.67
C GLY A 73 3.00 5.82 14.46
N PRO A 74 4.27 5.42 14.31
CA PRO A 74 4.69 4.57 13.19
C PRO A 74 4.04 3.19 13.24
N ALA A 75 3.75 2.63 12.06
CA ALA A 75 3.10 1.33 11.98
C ALA A 75 3.21 0.77 10.57
N ILE A 76 3.05 -0.54 10.44
CA ILE A 76 2.73 -1.13 9.15
C ILE A 76 1.27 -0.81 8.92
N HIS A 77 0.99 0.01 7.91
CA HIS A 77 -0.35 0.55 7.71
C HIS A 77 -1.26 -0.45 6.99
N HIS A 78 -0.78 -1.00 5.89
CA HIS A 78 -1.55 -1.97 5.13
C HIS A 78 -0.65 -2.67 4.12
N PHE A 79 -1.17 -3.72 3.53
CA PHE A 79 -0.54 -4.35 2.37
C PHE A 79 -1.53 -4.38 1.21
N GLY A 80 -1.04 -4.61 0.00
CA GLY A 80 -1.86 -4.60 -1.19
C GLY A 80 -1.81 -5.93 -1.92
N ILE A 81 -2.93 -6.33 -2.49
CA ILE A 81 -3.07 -7.58 -3.23
C ILE A 81 -3.50 -7.23 -4.66
N GLU A 82 -2.64 -7.56 -5.61
CA GLU A 82 -2.92 -7.29 -7.03
C GLU A 82 -3.88 -8.33 -7.57
N VAL A 83 -4.90 -7.88 -8.29
CA VAL A 83 -5.94 -8.73 -8.88
C VAL A 83 -6.26 -8.28 -10.29
N GLU A 84 -6.86 -9.17 -11.09
CA GLU A 84 -7.27 -8.83 -12.46
C GLU A 84 -8.48 -7.92 -12.47
N ASP A 85 -9.50 -8.21 -11.66
CA ASP A 85 -10.76 -7.48 -11.63
C ASP A 85 -10.97 -6.88 -10.25
N HIS A 86 -10.43 -5.68 -10.04
CA HIS A 86 -10.47 -5.07 -8.71
C HIS A 86 -11.89 -4.73 -8.25
N ASN A 87 -12.79 -4.37 -9.16
CA ASN A 87 -14.17 -4.08 -8.76
C ASN A 87 -14.92 -5.33 -8.34
N GLY A 88 -14.73 -6.43 -9.08
CA GLY A 88 -15.35 -7.71 -8.71
C GLY A 88 -14.85 -8.21 -7.36
N PHE A 89 -13.54 -8.01 -7.09
CA PHE A 89 -12.98 -8.41 -5.80
C PHE A 89 -13.52 -7.56 -4.65
N ALA A 90 -13.85 -6.28 -4.90
CA ALA A 90 -14.44 -5.47 -3.84
C ALA A 90 -15.79 -6.06 -3.40
N GLU A 91 -16.61 -6.50 -4.36
CA GLU A 91 -17.88 -7.14 -4.03
C GLU A 91 -17.65 -8.44 -3.25
N THR A 92 -16.65 -9.21 -3.65
CA THR A 92 -16.32 -10.46 -2.97
C THR A 92 -15.84 -10.22 -1.55
N VAL A 93 -15.03 -9.19 -1.34
CA VAL A 93 -14.56 -8.80 0.00
C VAL A 93 -15.75 -8.51 0.89
N ALA A 94 -16.71 -7.70 0.41
CA ALA A 94 -17.88 -7.34 1.19
C ALA A 94 -18.72 -8.58 1.48
N ALA A 95 -18.88 -9.47 0.50
CA ALA A 95 -19.67 -10.70 0.68
C ALA A 95 -19.04 -11.65 1.68
N ASN A 96 -17.75 -11.53 1.94
CA ASN A 96 -17.03 -12.40 2.87
C ASN A 96 -16.70 -11.71 4.20
N GLY A 97 -17.42 -10.65 4.54
CA GLY A 97 -17.31 -10.04 5.87
C GLY A 97 -16.32 -8.90 5.97
N GLY A 98 -15.70 -8.50 4.87
CA GLY A 98 -14.82 -7.34 4.88
C GLY A 98 -15.61 -6.05 4.77
N THR A 99 -15.01 -4.94 5.16
CA THR A 99 -15.64 -3.63 5.09
C THR A 99 -14.81 -2.75 4.14
N ILE A 100 -15.46 -2.27 3.07
CA ILE A 100 -14.79 -1.37 2.12
C ILE A 100 -14.65 -0.01 2.79
N LEU A 101 -13.43 0.53 2.80
CA LEU A 101 -13.12 1.82 3.43
C LEU A 101 -12.99 2.94 2.41
N SER A 102 -12.62 2.63 1.19
CA SER A 102 -12.45 3.63 0.13
C SER A 102 -13.81 4.13 -0.35
N LYS A 103 -13.84 5.38 -0.81
CA LYS A 103 -15.02 5.93 -1.46
C LYS A 103 -15.15 5.32 -2.84
N PRO A 104 -16.38 5.27 -3.39
CA PRO A 104 -16.58 4.76 -4.75
C PRO A 104 -15.66 5.47 -5.74
N GLY A 105 -14.98 4.68 -6.58
CA GLY A 105 -14.08 5.22 -7.60
C GLY A 105 -12.65 5.42 -7.16
N GLU A 106 -12.36 5.33 -5.88
CA GLU A 106 -10.96 5.39 -5.41
C GLU A 106 -10.23 4.10 -5.76
N VAL A 107 -8.97 4.26 -6.19
CA VAL A 107 -8.11 3.14 -6.56
C VAL A 107 -6.73 3.40 -5.98
N PRO A 108 -6.08 2.45 -5.30
CA PRO A 108 -6.57 1.11 -4.94
C PRO A 108 -7.74 1.16 -3.94
N ILE A 109 -8.44 0.06 -3.84
CA ILE A 109 -9.61 -0.02 -2.95
C ILE A 109 -9.17 -0.56 -1.59
N LYS A 110 -9.29 0.28 -0.57
CA LYS A 110 -8.88 -0.09 0.78
C LYS A 110 -10.04 -0.75 1.52
N TYR A 111 -9.73 -1.76 2.31
CA TYR A 111 -10.75 -2.47 3.07
C TYR A 111 -10.19 -2.95 4.41
N ARG A 112 -11.12 -3.24 5.34
CA ARG A 112 -10.79 -3.89 6.61
C ARG A 112 -11.27 -5.33 6.52
N ALA A 113 -10.34 -6.26 6.75
CA ALA A 113 -10.67 -7.69 6.73
C ALA A 113 -11.46 -8.06 8.00
N PRO A 114 -12.15 -9.20 8.00
CA PRO A 114 -12.90 -9.62 9.20
C PRO A 114 -12.04 -9.68 10.46
N ALA A 115 -10.76 -9.98 10.33
CA ALA A 115 -9.83 -10.03 11.47
C ALA A 115 -9.39 -8.66 11.93
N GLY A 116 -9.74 -7.60 11.20
CA GLY A 116 -9.46 -6.22 11.60
C GLY A 116 -8.29 -5.55 10.92
N THR A 117 -7.49 -6.27 10.17
CA THR A 117 -6.34 -5.68 9.47
C THR A 117 -6.76 -4.99 8.19
N ILE A 118 -5.94 -4.02 7.78
CA ILE A 118 -6.21 -3.20 6.58
C ILE A 118 -5.42 -3.73 5.41
N ALA A 119 -6.06 -3.83 4.25
CA ALA A 119 -5.39 -4.18 3.02
C ALA A 119 -6.00 -3.41 1.86
N GLU A 120 -5.38 -3.50 0.69
CA GLU A 120 -5.86 -2.83 -0.52
C GLU A 120 -6.01 -3.85 -1.64
N ILE A 121 -7.06 -3.66 -2.44
CA ILE A 121 -7.23 -4.37 -3.71
C ILE A 121 -6.54 -3.49 -4.76
N VAL A 122 -5.52 -4.04 -5.42
CA VAL A 122 -4.66 -3.29 -6.34
C VAL A 122 -4.92 -3.76 -7.78
N PRO A 123 -5.22 -2.84 -8.70
CA PRO A 123 -5.37 -3.25 -10.11
C PRO A 123 -4.06 -3.81 -10.66
N LYS A 124 -4.17 -4.76 -11.56
CA LYS A 124 -3.02 -5.36 -12.22
C LYS A 124 -2.18 -4.28 -12.90
N GLY A 125 -0.86 -4.39 -12.75
CA GLY A 125 0.07 -3.51 -13.43
C GLY A 125 0.41 -2.22 -12.68
N ARG A 126 -0.25 -1.94 -11.57
CA ARG A 126 -0.02 -0.69 -10.85
C ARG A 126 1.42 -0.53 -10.38
N TYR A 127 2.04 -1.63 -9.96
CA TYR A 127 3.41 -1.60 -9.43
C TYR A 127 4.39 -2.39 -10.29
N GLU A 128 4.10 -2.58 -11.57
CA GLU A 128 4.96 -3.42 -12.39
C GLU A 128 6.36 -2.82 -12.61
N LYS A 129 6.50 -1.49 -12.50
CA LYS A 129 7.82 -0.86 -12.63
C LYS A 129 8.79 -1.21 -11.53
N MET A 130 8.33 -1.85 -10.48
CA MET A 130 9.21 -2.25 -9.37
C MET A 130 10.27 -3.24 -9.84
N ASN A 131 9.90 -4.14 -10.73
CA ASN A 131 10.85 -5.12 -11.27
C ASN A 131 11.91 -4.46 -12.13
N ASP A 132 11.54 -3.42 -12.87
CA ASP A 132 12.49 -2.72 -13.74
C ASP A 132 13.59 -2.04 -12.93
N VAL A 133 13.21 -1.50 -11.77
CA VAL A 133 14.18 -0.81 -10.91
C VAL A 133 15.22 -1.77 -10.35
N ALA A 134 14.84 -3.03 -10.13
CA ALA A 134 15.74 -4.03 -9.57
C ALA A 134 16.91 -4.38 -10.48
N GLU A 135 16.72 -4.17 -11.74
CA GLU A 135 17.77 -4.48 -12.73
C GLU A 135 18.68 -3.29 -12.91
#